data_2a0203efdcecb9521418962e9c5fcdd6
#
_entry.id   2a0203efdcecb9521418962e9c5fcdd6
#
_cell.length_a   1.000
_cell.length_b   1.000
_cell.length_c   1.000
_cell.angle_alpha   90.00
_cell.angle_beta   90.00
_cell.angle_gamma   90.00
#
_symmetry.space_group_name_H-M   'P 1'
#
loop_
_entity.id
_entity.type
_entity.pdbx_description
1 polymer ?
#
loop_
_entity_poly.entity_id
_entity_poly.type
_entity_poly.pdbx_seq_one_letter_code
_entity_poly.pdbx_strand_id
1 'polypeptide(L)'
;MPTTPAKNLLYRAALPILAPRSRGQMTHHTSGHPLTTLPNYERILAKHHVFGASLLLQDGANCAFCDTSTANPEHPAQENTLYRVASITKMATALVTLRCIDNGLFALDSEAASLLPDGEKAPALSGVTVRHLLCHTSGLRDLPILDDCLKEGKPYTELLRQPEIRACPPGQQLIYSNFGFGLLGCILEQQTGLCIEPLFQEMLFRPLHMRAT
;
A
#
# COMPACT_ATOMS: atom_id res chain seq x y z
N MET A 1 -11.48 6.45 -4.39
CA MET A 1 -12.59 7.11 -5.10
C MET A 1 -12.31 7.08 -6.58
N PRO A 2 -13.23 6.68 -7.44
CA PRO A 2 -13.13 7.07 -8.83
C PRO A 2 -13.27 8.60 -8.85
N THR A 3 -12.18 9.29 -9.20
CA THR A 3 -12.23 10.72 -9.46
C THR A 3 -13.24 10.93 -10.57
N THR A 4 -14.24 11.78 -10.34
CA THR A 4 -15.21 12.14 -11.38
C THR A 4 -14.46 12.57 -12.65
N PRO A 5 -14.92 12.23 -13.86
CA PRO A 5 -14.26 12.60 -15.11
C PRO A 5 -13.86 14.07 -15.20
N ALA A 6 -14.69 14.97 -14.61
CA ALA A 6 -14.42 16.41 -14.55
C ALA A 6 -13.21 16.77 -13.66
N LYS A 7 -13.01 16.09 -12.51
CA LYS A 7 -11.82 16.31 -11.66
C LYS A 7 -10.53 15.85 -12.35
N ASN A 8 -10.60 14.73 -13.07
CA ASN A 8 -9.45 14.24 -13.85
C ASN A 8 -9.09 15.17 -15.01
N LEU A 9 -10.08 15.78 -15.67
CA LEU A 9 -9.85 16.73 -16.75
C LEU A 9 -9.23 18.04 -16.24
N LEU A 10 -9.73 18.58 -15.13
CA LEU A 10 -9.15 19.75 -14.45
C LEU A 10 -7.72 19.48 -13.96
N TYR A 11 -7.46 18.31 -13.38
CA TYR A 11 -6.14 17.94 -12.93
C TYR A 11 -5.15 17.81 -14.09
N ARG A 12 -5.57 17.19 -15.21
CA ARG A 12 -4.77 17.07 -16.44
C ARG A 12 -4.51 18.42 -17.11
N ALA A 13 -5.47 19.33 -17.07
CA ALA A 13 -5.32 20.68 -17.63
C ALA A 13 -4.48 21.60 -16.73
N ALA A 14 -4.56 21.44 -15.40
CA ALA A 14 -3.83 22.26 -14.44
C ALA A 14 -2.37 21.79 -14.25
N LEU A 15 -2.08 20.51 -14.40
CA LEU A 15 -0.73 19.96 -14.21
C LEU A 15 0.35 20.68 -15.04
N PRO A 16 0.15 20.98 -16.34
CA PRO A 16 1.14 21.72 -17.13
C PRO A 16 1.33 23.18 -16.68
N ILE A 17 0.33 23.75 -15.99
CA ILE A 17 0.32 25.14 -15.52
C ILE A 17 0.93 25.24 -14.13
N LEU A 18 0.63 24.26 -13.27
CA LEU A 18 1.06 24.24 -11.86
C LEU A 18 2.42 23.56 -11.69
N ALA A 19 2.78 22.66 -12.59
CA ALA A 19 4.11 22.06 -12.57
C ALA A 19 5.13 23.11 -13.05
N PRO A 20 6.12 23.48 -12.24
CA PRO A 20 7.18 24.33 -12.72
C PRO A 20 7.79 23.67 -13.95
N ARG A 21 7.93 24.44 -15.05
CA ARG A 21 8.72 24.03 -16.20
C ARG A 21 10.17 24.02 -15.78
N SER A 22 10.54 23.04 -14.95
CA SER A 22 11.94 22.87 -14.56
C SER A 22 12.70 22.38 -15.80
N ARG A 23 13.39 23.30 -16.46
CA ARG A 23 14.49 22.99 -17.38
C ARG A 23 15.72 22.51 -16.59
N GLY A 24 15.50 21.93 -15.41
CA GLY A 24 16.57 21.34 -14.61
C GLY A 24 17.19 20.17 -15.36
N GLN A 25 18.49 20.11 -15.42
CA GLN A 25 19.21 18.92 -15.88
C GLN A 25 18.79 17.76 -14.99
N MET A 26 18.37 16.64 -15.60
CA MET A 26 18.21 15.39 -14.87
C MET A 26 19.57 14.99 -14.31
N THR A 27 19.64 14.86 -13.00
CA THR A 27 20.82 14.29 -12.36
C THR A 27 20.66 12.77 -12.36
N HIS A 28 21.67 12.08 -12.88
CA HIS A 28 21.75 10.63 -12.86
C HIS A 28 22.73 10.17 -11.81
N HIS A 29 22.32 9.20 -11.05
CA HIS A 29 23.24 8.36 -10.33
C HIS A 29 22.95 6.90 -10.71
N THR A 30 23.94 6.21 -11.30
CA THR A 30 23.87 4.77 -11.58
C THR A 30 24.88 4.07 -10.72
N SER A 31 24.46 3.11 -9.93
CA SER A 31 25.33 2.19 -9.20
C SER A 31 25.02 0.76 -9.64
N GLY A 32 26.03 -0.08 -9.72
CA GLY A 32 25.89 -1.47 -10.11
C GLY A 32 26.31 -1.80 -11.55
N HIS A 33 26.09 -3.02 -11.97
CA HIS A 33 26.45 -3.49 -13.30
C HIS A 33 25.54 -2.82 -14.35
N PRO A 34 26.08 -2.24 -15.45
CA PRO A 34 25.24 -1.65 -16.47
C PRO A 34 24.38 -2.74 -17.11
N LEU A 35 23.08 -2.71 -16.84
CA LEU A 35 22.11 -3.40 -17.66
C LEU A 35 22.07 -2.61 -18.96
N THR A 36 22.61 -3.17 -20.02
CA THR A 36 22.93 -2.53 -21.29
C THR A 36 21.73 -2.01 -22.07
N THR A 37 20.52 -2.11 -21.53
CA THR A 37 19.28 -1.68 -22.17
C THR A 37 18.29 -1.09 -21.19
N LEU A 38 18.69 -0.09 -20.42
CA LEU A 38 17.68 0.78 -19.84
C LEU A 38 17.02 1.56 -20.98
N PRO A 39 15.74 1.36 -21.26
CA PRO A 39 15.06 2.17 -22.27
C PRO A 39 15.19 3.63 -21.84
N ASN A 40 14.96 4.55 -22.77
CA ASN A 40 15.04 6.00 -22.56
C ASN A 40 13.95 6.46 -21.57
N TYR A 41 14.00 5.90 -20.33
CA TYR A 41 12.98 6.08 -19.28
C TYR A 41 12.85 7.55 -18.88
N GLU A 42 13.93 8.31 -18.94
CA GLU A 42 13.94 9.74 -18.66
C GLU A 42 13.00 10.52 -19.55
N ARG A 43 13.06 10.22 -20.84
CA ARG A 43 12.15 10.82 -21.80
C ARG A 43 10.70 10.46 -21.50
N ILE A 44 10.46 9.25 -21.03
CA ILE A 44 9.12 8.80 -20.60
C ILE A 44 8.71 9.55 -19.35
N LEU A 45 9.56 9.62 -18.32
CA LEU A 45 9.27 10.34 -17.08
C LEU A 45 9.01 11.83 -17.34
N ALA A 46 9.86 12.48 -18.14
CA ALA A 46 9.68 13.89 -18.51
C ALA A 46 8.38 14.11 -19.30
N LYS A 47 8.06 13.24 -20.25
CA LYS A 47 6.82 13.30 -21.03
C LYS A 47 5.57 13.19 -20.14
N HIS A 48 5.65 12.41 -19.07
CA HIS A 48 4.54 12.19 -18.14
C HIS A 48 4.59 13.05 -16.88
N HIS A 49 5.46 14.07 -16.85
CA HIS A 49 5.63 15.00 -15.73
C HIS A 49 5.92 14.28 -14.40
N VAL A 50 6.75 13.26 -14.45
CA VAL A 50 7.26 12.59 -13.25
C VAL A 50 8.50 13.33 -12.79
N PHE A 51 8.46 13.92 -11.60
CA PHE A 51 9.47 14.85 -11.11
C PHE A 51 10.61 14.20 -10.33
N GLY A 52 10.44 12.98 -9.91
CA GLY A 52 11.48 12.21 -9.24
C GLY A 52 11.13 10.72 -9.30
N ALA A 53 12.13 9.90 -9.55
CA ALA A 53 11.98 8.46 -9.60
C ALA A 53 13.26 7.77 -9.18
N SER A 54 13.11 6.65 -8.49
CA SER A 54 14.18 5.69 -8.25
C SER A 54 13.81 4.38 -8.92
N LEU A 55 14.73 3.81 -9.68
CA LEU A 55 14.53 2.60 -10.45
C LEU A 55 15.58 1.58 -10.05
N LEU A 56 15.14 0.41 -9.63
CA LEU A 56 15.97 -0.77 -9.40
C LEU A 56 15.63 -1.82 -10.44
N LEU A 57 16.63 -2.27 -11.17
CA LEU A 57 16.53 -3.39 -12.10
C LEU A 57 17.44 -4.50 -11.62
N GLN A 58 16.87 -5.70 -11.56
CA GLN A 58 17.61 -6.89 -11.15
C GLN A 58 17.41 -8.00 -12.20
N ASP A 59 18.52 -8.58 -12.64
CA ASP A 59 18.55 -9.76 -13.51
C ASP A 59 19.52 -10.79 -12.91
N GLY A 60 18.96 -11.79 -12.24
CA GLY A 60 19.73 -12.75 -11.46
C GLY A 60 20.59 -12.07 -10.39
N ALA A 61 21.91 -12.20 -10.50
CA ALA A 61 22.88 -11.57 -9.61
C ALA A 61 23.21 -10.11 -10.02
N ASN A 62 22.82 -9.69 -11.23
CA ASN A 62 23.08 -8.35 -11.73
C ASN A 62 22.04 -7.38 -11.20
N CYS A 63 22.48 -6.25 -10.71
CA CYS A 63 21.63 -5.20 -10.17
C CYS A 63 22.08 -3.85 -10.73
N ALA A 64 21.15 -3.05 -11.21
CA ALA A 64 21.38 -1.66 -11.59
C ALA A 64 20.36 -0.77 -10.88
N PHE A 65 20.86 0.27 -10.23
CA PHE A 65 20.07 1.29 -9.59
C PHE A 65 20.28 2.62 -10.30
N CYS A 66 19.20 3.35 -10.53
CA CYS A 66 19.29 4.71 -11.01
C CYS A 66 18.21 5.57 -10.39
N ASP A 67 18.53 6.80 -10.12
CA ASP A 67 17.63 7.82 -9.65
C ASP A 67 17.64 9.04 -10.57
N THR A 68 16.55 9.76 -10.59
CA THR A 68 16.40 10.96 -11.38
C THR A 68 15.47 11.93 -10.69
N SER A 69 15.79 13.20 -10.72
CA SER A 69 14.95 14.26 -10.19
C SER A 69 14.98 15.49 -11.09
N THR A 70 13.80 16.03 -11.36
CA THR A 70 13.65 17.27 -12.13
C THR A 70 12.92 18.37 -11.36
N ALA A 71 12.29 18.02 -10.22
CA ALA A 71 11.33 18.90 -9.55
C ALA A 71 11.95 19.76 -8.47
N ASN A 72 12.98 19.29 -7.81
CA ASN A 72 13.60 20.01 -6.72
C ASN A 72 15.12 19.84 -6.77
N PRO A 73 15.85 20.81 -7.35
CA PRO A 73 17.31 20.78 -7.39
C PRO A 73 17.97 20.76 -6.00
N GLU A 74 17.27 21.25 -4.97
CA GLU A 74 17.79 21.27 -3.60
C GLU A 74 17.66 19.91 -2.91
N HIS A 75 16.70 19.10 -3.36
CA HIS A 75 16.45 17.76 -2.82
C HIS A 75 16.25 16.75 -3.96
N PRO A 76 17.31 16.41 -4.69
CA PRO A 76 17.24 15.40 -5.75
C PRO A 76 16.86 14.02 -5.16
N ALA A 77 16.20 13.20 -5.95
CA ALA A 77 15.99 11.80 -5.60
C ALA A 77 17.36 11.11 -5.46
N GLN A 78 17.49 10.25 -4.46
CA GLN A 78 18.70 9.51 -4.12
C GLN A 78 18.33 8.08 -3.73
N GLU A 79 19.33 7.21 -3.61
CA GLU A 79 19.17 5.82 -3.23
C GLU A 79 18.37 5.63 -1.92
N ASN A 80 18.52 6.57 -1.00
CA ASN A 80 17.83 6.55 0.30
C ASN A 80 16.58 7.43 0.36
N THR A 81 16.07 7.90 -0.78
CA THR A 81 14.84 8.69 -0.83
C THR A 81 13.64 7.84 -0.42
N LEU A 82 12.88 8.35 0.53
CA LEU A 82 11.66 7.69 0.99
C LEU A 82 10.47 8.08 0.11
N TYR A 83 9.78 7.07 -0.38
CA TYR A 83 8.57 7.23 -1.19
C TYR A 83 7.34 6.70 -0.45
N ARG A 84 6.21 7.36 -0.64
CA ARG A 84 4.92 6.81 -0.20
C ARG A 84 4.52 5.67 -1.13
N VAL A 85 4.60 4.46 -0.63
CA VAL A 85 4.37 3.24 -1.43
C VAL A 85 2.90 2.85 -1.57
N ALA A 86 1.99 3.55 -0.89
CA ALA A 86 0.54 3.35 -0.98
C ALA A 86 0.17 1.85 -0.86
N SER A 87 -0.55 1.30 -1.83
CA SER A 87 -1.06 -0.07 -1.79
C SER A 87 0.02 -1.17 -1.85
N ILE A 88 1.28 -0.84 -2.13
CA ILE A 88 2.38 -1.80 -1.97
C ILE A 88 2.49 -2.24 -0.49
N THR A 89 2.11 -1.39 0.46
CA THR A 89 2.01 -1.73 1.89
C THR A 89 1.19 -3.00 2.14
N LYS A 90 0.20 -3.30 1.31
CA LYS A 90 -0.60 -4.52 1.43
C LYS A 90 0.22 -5.80 1.26
N MET A 91 1.29 -5.76 0.47
CA MET A 91 2.23 -6.88 0.36
C MET A 91 2.93 -7.14 1.70
N ALA A 92 3.39 -6.08 2.38
CA ALA A 92 3.98 -6.19 3.71
C ALA A 92 2.97 -6.75 4.72
N THR A 93 1.74 -6.23 4.74
CA THR A 93 0.67 -6.74 5.60
C THR A 93 0.39 -8.21 5.33
N ALA A 94 0.31 -8.62 4.07
CA ALA A 94 0.06 -10.02 3.70
C ALA A 94 1.21 -10.93 4.16
N LEU A 95 2.47 -10.54 3.95
CA LEU A 95 3.64 -11.31 4.38
C LEU A 95 3.68 -11.49 5.91
N VAL A 96 3.43 -10.41 6.66
CA VAL A 96 3.39 -10.49 8.13
C VAL A 96 2.21 -11.34 8.60
N THR A 97 1.05 -11.25 7.94
CA THR A 97 -0.11 -12.12 8.23
C THR A 97 0.26 -13.60 8.04
N LEU A 98 0.91 -13.95 6.92
CA LEU A 98 1.35 -15.32 6.66
C LEU A 98 2.39 -15.79 7.67
N ARG A 99 3.31 -14.94 8.11
CA ARG A 99 4.26 -15.29 9.18
C ARG A 99 3.58 -15.51 10.53
N CYS A 100 2.55 -14.75 10.86
CA CYS A 100 1.74 -15.00 12.06
C CYS A 100 1.03 -16.35 11.98
N ILE A 101 0.54 -16.72 10.79
CA ILE A 101 -0.04 -18.05 10.55
C ILE A 101 1.00 -19.17 10.71
N ASP A 102 2.17 -19.01 10.11
CA ASP A 102 3.28 -19.98 10.24
C ASP A 102 3.72 -20.15 11.70
N ASN A 103 3.63 -19.09 12.50
CA ASN A 103 3.89 -19.10 13.93
C ASN A 103 2.72 -19.68 14.76
N GLY A 104 1.62 -20.08 14.13
CA GLY A 104 0.48 -20.72 14.79
C GLY A 104 -0.44 -19.79 15.57
N LEU A 105 -0.37 -18.47 15.36
CA LEU A 105 -1.24 -17.51 16.07
C LEU A 105 -2.71 -17.63 15.63
N PHE A 106 -2.96 -17.88 14.36
CA PHE A 106 -4.27 -18.15 13.75
C PHE A 106 -4.08 -18.84 12.40
N ALA A 107 -5.16 -19.21 11.72
CA ALA A 107 -5.12 -19.85 10.41
C ALA A 107 -5.71 -18.99 9.30
N LEU A 108 -5.43 -19.31 8.03
CA LEU A 108 -6.04 -18.66 6.88
C LEU A 108 -7.58 -18.71 6.93
N ASP A 109 -8.12 -19.81 7.42
CA ASP A 109 -9.56 -20.04 7.49
C ASP A 109 -10.16 -19.67 8.86
N SER A 110 -9.37 -19.07 9.75
CA SER A 110 -9.88 -18.46 10.98
C SER A 110 -10.87 -17.34 10.64
N GLU A 111 -12.00 -17.31 11.33
CA GLU A 111 -12.99 -16.25 11.17
C GLU A 111 -12.45 -14.92 11.72
N ALA A 112 -12.52 -13.86 10.93
CA ALA A 112 -12.05 -12.53 11.33
C ALA A 112 -12.80 -12.02 12.56
N ALA A 113 -14.05 -12.39 12.74
CA ALA A 113 -14.87 -12.03 13.88
C ALA A 113 -14.28 -12.52 15.21
N SER A 114 -13.74 -13.75 15.26
CA SER A 114 -13.15 -14.33 16.48
C SER A 114 -11.78 -13.75 16.82
N LEU A 115 -11.11 -13.09 15.86
CA LEU A 115 -9.77 -12.53 16.02
C LEU A 115 -9.77 -11.05 16.41
N LEU A 116 -10.93 -10.41 16.40
CA LEU A 116 -11.10 -8.98 16.69
C LEU A 116 -11.90 -8.75 17.97
N PRO A 117 -11.58 -7.72 18.76
CA PRO A 117 -12.41 -7.31 19.89
C PRO A 117 -13.83 -6.99 19.40
N ASP A 118 -14.85 -7.54 20.05
CA ASP A 118 -16.26 -7.36 19.68
C ASP A 118 -16.61 -7.74 18.24
N GLY A 119 -15.74 -8.46 17.54
CA GLY A 119 -15.96 -8.87 16.13
C GLY A 119 -17.19 -9.74 15.97
N GLU A 120 -17.50 -10.58 16.95
CA GLU A 120 -18.72 -11.42 16.96
C GLU A 120 -20.00 -10.60 16.99
N LYS A 121 -19.94 -9.34 17.47
CA LYS A 121 -21.08 -8.40 17.47
C LYS A 121 -21.23 -7.65 16.15
N ALA A 122 -20.35 -7.93 15.17
CA ALA A 122 -20.35 -7.28 13.86
C ALA A 122 -20.93 -8.21 12.78
N PRO A 123 -22.21 -8.11 12.43
CA PRO A 123 -22.84 -8.98 11.42
C PRO A 123 -22.14 -8.96 10.06
N ALA A 124 -21.47 -7.84 9.75
CA ALA A 124 -20.69 -7.69 8.51
C ALA A 124 -19.52 -8.67 8.42
N LEU A 125 -19.02 -9.20 9.54
CA LEU A 125 -17.92 -10.18 9.58
C LEU A 125 -18.39 -11.65 9.54
N SER A 126 -19.69 -11.92 9.56
CA SER A 126 -20.21 -13.29 9.54
C SER A 126 -19.68 -14.06 8.32
N GLY A 127 -18.95 -15.16 8.56
CA GLY A 127 -18.33 -16.02 7.55
C GLY A 127 -17.12 -15.38 6.81
N VAL A 128 -16.64 -14.23 7.26
CA VAL A 128 -15.43 -13.62 6.72
C VAL A 128 -14.20 -14.26 7.38
N THR A 129 -13.31 -14.83 6.60
CA THR A 129 -12.05 -15.41 7.07
C THR A 129 -10.86 -14.51 6.74
N VAL A 130 -9.71 -14.77 7.37
CA VAL A 130 -8.42 -14.13 7.04
C VAL A 130 -8.11 -14.27 5.54
N ARG A 131 -8.36 -15.45 4.96
CA ARG A 131 -8.22 -15.71 3.52
C ARG A 131 -9.06 -14.74 2.68
N HIS A 132 -10.31 -14.53 3.05
CA HIS A 132 -11.19 -13.62 2.33
C HIS A 132 -10.68 -12.16 2.36
N LEU A 133 -10.11 -11.72 3.48
CA LEU A 133 -9.52 -10.39 3.59
C LEU A 133 -8.27 -10.25 2.71
N LEU A 134 -7.35 -11.22 2.76
CA LEU A 134 -6.13 -11.25 1.95
C LEU A 134 -6.42 -11.26 0.45
N CYS A 135 -7.44 -11.99 0.02
CA CYS A 135 -7.80 -12.14 -1.39
C CYS A 135 -8.77 -11.08 -1.91
N HIS A 136 -9.17 -10.12 -1.10
CA HIS A 136 -10.21 -9.15 -1.44
C HIS A 136 -11.56 -9.78 -1.83
N THR A 137 -11.89 -10.91 -1.21
CA THR A 137 -13.14 -11.64 -1.43
C THR A 137 -14.05 -11.67 -0.21
N SER A 138 -13.82 -10.79 0.76
CA SER A 138 -14.62 -10.70 1.98
C SER A 138 -16.04 -10.16 1.76
N GLY A 139 -16.29 -9.53 0.61
CA GLY A 139 -17.51 -8.80 0.34
C GLY A 139 -17.55 -7.41 1.02
N LEU A 140 -16.55 -7.06 1.81
CA LEU A 140 -16.43 -5.73 2.40
C LEU A 140 -15.94 -4.73 1.38
N ARG A 141 -16.45 -3.50 1.44
CA ARG A 141 -16.08 -2.41 0.54
C ARG A 141 -15.66 -1.17 1.31
N ASP A 142 -14.93 -0.31 0.63
CA ASP A 142 -14.58 0.99 1.17
C ASP A 142 -15.80 1.91 1.09
N LEU A 143 -16.18 2.50 2.23
CA LEU A 143 -17.21 3.52 2.29
C LEU A 143 -16.59 4.92 2.13
N PRO A 144 -17.32 5.90 1.58
CA PRO A 144 -16.83 7.28 1.46
C PRO A 144 -16.38 7.90 2.79
N ILE A 145 -16.97 7.49 3.90
CA ILE A 145 -16.65 7.95 5.25
C ILE A 145 -15.33 7.38 5.79
N LEU A 146 -14.72 6.38 5.12
CA LEU A 146 -13.49 5.74 5.60
C LEU A 146 -12.37 6.76 5.85
N ASP A 147 -12.12 7.67 4.89
CA ASP A 147 -11.07 8.67 5.00
C ASP A 147 -11.30 9.64 6.18
N ASP A 148 -12.55 9.98 6.45
CA ASP A 148 -12.91 10.87 7.55
C ASP A 148 -12.77 10.15 8.90
N CYS A 149 -13.19 8.91 9.00
CA CYS A 149 -12.95 8.08 10.19
C CYS A 149 -11.46 7.94 10.51
N LEU A 150 -10.61 7.76 9.49
CA LEU A 150 -9.16 7.69 9.68
C LEU A 150 -8.57 9.01 10.19
N LYS A 151 -9.01 10.15 9.64
CA LYS A 151 -8.55 11.49 10.09
C LYS A 151 -8.97 11.79 11.52
N GLU A 152 -10.16 11.33 11.92
CA GLU A 152 -10.71 11.50 13.25
C GLU A 152 -10.18 10.50 14.28
N GLY A 153 -9.33 9.54 13.85
CA GLY A 153 -8.77 8.50 14.71
C GLY A 153 -9.80 7.51 15.24
N LYS A 154 -10.93 7.36 14.55
CA LYS A 154 -11.96 6.39 14.93
C LYS A 154 -11.49 4.96 14.68
N PRO A 155 -11.83 4.01 15.57
CA PRO A 155 -11.46 2.62 15.38
C PRO A 155 -12.10 2.05 14.10
N TYR A 156 -11.33 1.28 13.34
CA TYR A 156 -11.83 0.59 12.11
C TYR A 156 -13.09 -0.22 12.35
N THR A 157 -13.24 -0.81 13.54
CA THR A 157 -14.40 -1.61 13.93
C THR A 157 -15.70 -0.83 13.97
N GLU A 158 -15.66 0.51 14.08
CA GLU A 158 -16.88 1.33 14.04
C GLU A 158 -17.55 1.28 12.67
N LEU A 159 -16.78 1.17 11.59
CA LEU A 159 -17.31 1.04 10.23
C LEU A 159 -18.07 -0.27 10.01
N LEU A 160 -17.76 -1.32 10.77
CA LEU A 160 -18.46 -2.60 10.70
C LEU A 160 -19.94 -2.53 11.10
N ARG A 161 -20.35 -1.45 11.76
CA ARG A 161 -21.74 -1.19 12.15
C ARG A 161 -22.55 -0.56 11.03
N GLN A 162 -21.90 -0.10 9.96
CA GLN A 162 -22.58 0.51 8.83
C GLN A 162 -23.23 -0.56 7.96
N PRO A 163 -24.53 -0.48 7.66
CA PRO A 163 -25.23 -1.52 6.89
C PRO A 163 -24.62 -1.74 5.49
N GLU A 164 -24.11 -0.65 4.89
CA GLU A 164 -23.59 -0.66 3.53
C GLU A 164 -22.17 -1.22 3.41
N ILE A 165 -21.49 -1.51 4.53
CA ILE A 165 -20.09 -1.96 4.52
C ILE A 165 -19.92 -3.29 3.77
N ARG A 166 -20.96 -4.13 3.78
CA ARG A 166 -20.98 -5.43 3.10
C ARG A 166 -21.80 -5.36 1.81
N ALA A 167 -21.14 -5.60 0.68
CA ALA A 167 -21.76 -5.57 -0.64
C ALA A 167 -22.29 -6.94 -1.08
N CYS A 168 -21.64 -8.05 -0.67
CA CYS A 168 -22.03 -9.41 -1.02
C CYS A 168 -21.50 -10.41 0.03
N PRO A 169 -21.99 -11.66 0.04
CA PRO A 169 -21.41 -12.73 0.85
C PRO A 169 -19.93 -12.97 0.55
N PRO A 170 -19.14 -13.43 1.57
CA PRO A 170 -17.74 -13.76 1.37
C PRO A 170 -17.54 -14.84 0.30
N GLY A 171 -16.45 -14.75 -0.44
CA GLY A 171 -16.05 -15.70 -1.47
C GLY A 171 -16.74 -15.51 -2.83
N GLN A 172 -17.77 -14.65 -2.94
CA GLN A 172 -18.54 -14.53 -4.18
C GLN A 172 -17.91 -13.60 -5.22
N GLN A 173 -17.31 -12.50 -4.78
CA GLN A 173 -16.78 -11.49 -5.70
C GLN A 173 -15.45 -10.94 -5.18
N LEU A 174 -14.58 -10.54 -6.11
CA LEU A 174 -13.40 -9.77 -5.80
C LEU A 174 -13.80 -8.29 -5.69
N ILE A 175 -13.74 -7.75 -4.48
CA ILE A 175 -13.99 -6.34 -4.19
C ILE A 175 -12.73 -5.79 -3.50
N TYR A 176 -11.93 -5.02 -4.22
CA TYR A 176 -10.75 -4.41 -3.64
C TYR A 176 -11.15 -3.50 -2.47
N SER A 177 -10.60 -3.78 -1.29
CA SER A 177 -10.97 -3.09 -0.05
C SER A 177 -9.73 -2.68 0.74
N ASN A 178 -9.56 -1.37 0.96
CA ASN A 178 -8.59 -0.84 1.92
C ASN A 178 -9.03 -1.14 3.34
N PHE A 179 -10.33 -1.07 3.58
CA PHE A 179 -10.93 -1.40 4.86
C PHE A 179 -10.63 -2.84 5.28
N GLY A 180 -10.75 -3.80 4.36
CA GLY A 180 -10.42 -5.21 4.63
C GLY A 180 -8.96 -5.41 5.05
N PHE A 181 -8.02 -4.70 4.44
CA PHE A 181 -6.61 -4.72 4.86
C PHE A 181 -6.36 -3.96 6.17
N GLY A 182 -7.13 -2.92 6.44
CA GLY A 182 -7.13 -2.28 7.76
C GLY A 182 -7.55 -3.24 8.87
N LEU A 183 -8.57 -4.07 8.62
CA LEU A 183 -8.98 -5.12 9.56
C LEU A 183 -7.89 -6.18 9.77
N LEU A 184 -7.13 -6.56 8.73
CA LEU A 184 -5.95 -7.41 8.90
C LEU A 184 -4.92 -6.77 9.83
N GLY A 185 -4.68 -5.47 9.70
CA GLY A 185 -3.83 -4.73 10.63
C GLY A 185 -4.34 -4.83 12.07
N CYS A 186 -5.62 -4.59 12.31
CA CYS A 186 -6.24 -4.74 13.63
C CYS A 186 -6.12 -6.18 14.19
N ILE A 187 -6.31 -7.19 13.34
CA ILE A 187 -6.12 -8.60 13.73
C ILE A 187 -4.68 -8.85 14.14
N LEU A 188 -3.73 -8.38 13.35
CA LEU A 188 -2.31 -8.54 13.65
C LEU A 188 -1.94 -7.91 14.99
N GLU A 189 -2.36 -6.67 15.25
CA GLU A 189 -2.11 -5.99 16.53
C GLU A 189 -2.77 -6.73 17.70
N GLN A 190 -4.01 -7.18 17.53
CA GLN A 190 -4.75 -7.91 18.56
C GLN A 190 -4.09 -9.26 18.91
N GLN A 191 -3.65 -10.01 17.90
CA GLN A 191 -3.12 -11.35 18.11
C GLN A 191 -1.65 -11.37 18.55
N THR A 192 -0.91 -10.30 18.26
CA THR A 192 0.51 -10.20 18.66
C THR A 192 0.74 -9.33 19.88
N GLY A 193 -0.19 -8.45 20.22
CA GLY A 193 -0.03 -7.44 21.26
C GLY A 193 0.94 -6.31 20.90
N LEU A 194 1.40 -6.24 19.65
CA LEU A 194 2.32 -5.22 19.13
C LEU A 194 1.58 -4.27 18.20
N CYS A 195 1.95 -2.99 18.22
CA CYS A 195 1.51 -2.07 17.18
C CYS A 195 2.07 -2.48 15.82
N ILE A 196 1.38 -2.10 14.73
CA ILE A 196 1.68 -2.55 13.37
C ILE A 196 3.10 -2.18 12.92
N GLU A 197 3.60 -1.00 13.30
CA GLU A 197 4.93 -0.54 12.90
C GLU A 197 6.06 -1.39 13.53
N PRO A 198 6.16 -1.57 14.87
CA PRO A 198 7.11 -2.49 15.47
C PRO A 198 6.99 -3.91 14.94
N LEU A 199 5.77 -4.39 14.71
CA LEU A 199 5.52 -5.73 14.17
C LEU A 199 6.13 -5.90 12.77
N PHE A 200 5.95 -4.93 11.88
CA PHE A 200 6.55 -4.94 10.54
C PHE A 200 8.08 -4.88 10.62
N GLN A 201 8.62 -4.07 11.51
CA GLN A 201 10.07 -4.00 11.74
C GLN A 201 10.63 -5.35 12.15
N GLU A 202 10.02 -6.02 13.11
CA GLU A 202 10.52 -7.29 13.65
C GLU A 202 10.33 -8.45 12.68
N MET A 203 9.15 -8.55 12.07
CA MET A 203 8.81 -9.72 11.26
C MET A 203 9.21 -9.59 9.79
N LEU A 204 9.44 -8.38 9.28
CA LEU A 204 9.69 -8.20 7.86
C LEU A 204 10.95 -7.37 7.58
N PHE A 205 11.00 -6.13 8.05
CA PHE A 205 12.02 -5.19 7.57
C PHE A 205 13.41 -5.51 8.09
N ARG A 206 13.57 -5.81 9.38
CA ARG A 206 14.87 -6.21 9.95
C ARG A 206 15.40 -7.51 9.35
N PRO A 207 14.63 -8.61 9.26
CA PRO A 207 15.10 -9.84 8.63
C PRO A 207 15.51 -9.69 7.17
N LEU A 208 14.90 -8.75 6.44
CA LEU A 208 15.22 -8.45 5.05
C LEU A 208 16.25 -7.31 4.88
N HIS A 209 16.81 -6.81 5.98
CA HIS A 209 17.76 -5.68 6.00
C HIS A 209 17.23 -4.41 5.32
N MET A 210 15.92 -4.20 5.32
CA MET A 210 15.26 -3.00 4.81
C MET A 210 15.41 -1.86 5.83
N ARG A 211 16.44 -1.03 5.66
CA ARG A 211 16.82 -0.01 6.66
C ARG A 211 16.13 1.34 6.47
N ALA A 212 15.58 1.58 5.30
CA ALA A 212 14.92 2.84 4.91
C ALA A 212 13.43 2.64 4.63
N THR A 213 12.73 1.93 5.56
CA THR A 213 11.32 1.59 5.39
C THR A 213 10.57 1.95 6.66
#